data_36145a3b2f9beccfa497b3856e9076ec
#
_entry.id   36145a3b2f9beccfa497b3856e9076ec
#
_cell.length_a   1.000
_cell.length_b   1.000
_cell.length_c   1.000
_cell.angle_alpha   90.00
_cell.angle_beta   90.00
_cell.angle_gamma   90.00
#
_symmetry.space_group_name_H-M   'P 1'
#
loop_
_entity.id
_entity.type
_entity.pdbx_description
1 polymer ?
#
loop_
_entity_poly.entity_id
_entity_poly.type
_entity_poly.pdbx_seq_one_letter_code
_entity_poly.pdbx_strand_id
1 'polypeptide(L)'
;AMLDFIEITTRRQSLELRMDELAIGDRSPLIGKTLEASEIRQRFGLIIVAVKKDSGKMIFNPAAGYTIESGDKLIALGEEDDVSRLSKECLG
;
A
#
# COMPACT_ATOMS: atom_id res chain seq x y z
N ALA A 1 -23.10 -0.46 7.73
CA ALA A 1 -22.20 -0.19 6.64
C ALA A 1 -20.78 -0.66 6.96
N MET A 2 -20.01 -0.97 5.94
CA MET A 2 -18.67 -1.49 6.13
C MET A 2 -17.74 -0.50 6.84
N LEU A 3 -17.89 0.78 6.56
CA LEU A 3 -17.10 1.81 7.24
C LEU A 3 -17.38 1.84 8.72
N ASP A 4 -18.62 1.66 9.11
CA ASP A 4 -19.00 1.66 10.52
C ASP A 4 -18.34 0.51 11.26
N PHE A 5 -18.27 -0.65 10.60
CA PHE A 5 -17.65 -1.81 11.19
C PHE A 5 -16.16 -1.57 11.43
N ILE A 6 -15.45 -1.04 10.44
CA ILE A 6 -14.03 -0.74 10.57
C ILE A 6 -13.81 0.30 11.66
N GLU A 7 -14.61 1.34 11.67
CA GLU A 7 -14.50 2.41 12.64
C GLU A 7 -14.68 1.90 14.07
N ILE A 8 -15.65 1.03 14.28
CA ILE A 8 -15.89 0.47 15.60
C ILE A 8 -14.70 -0.36 16.05
N THR A 9 -14.15 -1.18 15.14
CA THR A 9 -13.02 -2.02 15.45
C THR A 9 -11.78 -1.20 15.82
N THR A 10 -11.50 -0.15 15.05
CA THR A 10 -10.32 0.68 15.30
C THR A 10 -10.44 1.45 16.61
N ARG A 11 -11.59 2.01 16.91
CA ARG A 11 -11.78 2.72 18.17
C ARG A 11 -11.58 1.80 19.36
N ARG A 12 -12.09 0.60 19.25
CA ARG A 12 -12.02 -0.36 20.33
C ARG A 12 -10.60 -0.75 20.65
N GLN A 13 -9.74 -0.80 19.66
CA GLN A 13 -8.34 -1.18 19.81
C GLN A 13 -7.41 0.01 19.85
N SER A 14 -7.95 1.21 19.82
CA SER A 14 -7.16 2.44 19.77
C SER A 14 -6.25 2.51 18.54
N LEU A 15 -6.68 1.90 17.44
CA LEU A 15 -5.94 1.92 16.18
C LEU A 15 -6.59 2.88 15.21
N GLU A 16 -5.77 3.53 14.40
CA GLU A 16 -6.23 4.31 13.27
C GLU A 16 -5.79 3.62 12.00
N LEU A 17 -6.74 3.02 11.30
CA LEU A 17 -6.48 2.40 10.02
C LEU A 17 -6.73 3.38 8.90
N ARG A 18 -5.86 3.34 7.91
CA ARG A 18 -5.93 4.21 6.76
C ARG A 18 -5.76 3.40 5.49
N MET A 19 -6.51 3.75 4.47
CA MET A 19 -6.31 3.19 3.13
C MET A 19 -5.94 4.36 2.22
N ASP A 20 -4.76 4.28 1.63
CA ASP A 20 -4.25 5.35 0.78
C ASP A 20 -3.71 4.82 -0.53
N GLU A 21 -3.71 5.71 -1.51
CA GLU A 21 -3.16 5.44 -2.83
C GLU A 21 -1.79 6.10 -2.89
N LEU A 22 -0.73 5.29 -3.00
CA LEU A 22 0.65 5.75 -2.94
C LEU A 22 1.30 5.63 -4.31
N ALA A 23 1.62 6.76 -4.91
CA ALA A 23 2.22 6.78 -6.24
C ALA A 23 3.70 6.39 -6.18
N ILE A 24 4.11 5.51 -7.10
CA ILE A 24 5.52 5.12 -7.25
C ILE A 24 6.20 6.13 -8.16
N GLY A 25 7.06 6.94 -7.58
CA GLY A 25 7.84 7.92 -8.33
C GLY A 25 8.98 7.29 -9.10
N ASP A 26 9.50 8.04 -10.07
CA ASP A 26 10.54 7.53 -10.97
C ASP A 26 11.84 7.13 -10.27
N ARG A 27 12.05 7.62 -9.06
CA ARG A 27 13.27 7.35 -8.31
C ARG A 27 13.05 6.40 -7.15
N SER A 28 11.90 5.79 -7.07
CA SER A 28 11.60 4.89 -5.97
C SER A 28 12.50 3.65 -6.00
N PRO A 29 13.10 3.26 -4.87
CA PRO A 29 13.88 2.03 -4.80
C PRO A 29 13.02 0.79 -4.94
N LEU A 30 11.69 0.93 -4.90
CA LEU A 30 10.79 -0.20 -5.05
C LEU A 30 10.62 -0.65 -6.50
N ILE A 31 10.96 0.22 -7.46
CA ILE A 31 10.81 -0.11 -8.87
C ILE A 31 11.65 -1.33 -9.21
N GLY A 32 11.04 -2.29 -9.88
CA GLY A 32 11.72 -3.52 -10.29
C GLY A 32 11.70 -4.62 -9.25
N LYS A 33 11.24 -4.32 -8.04
CA LYS A 33 11.11 -5.33 -7.00
C LYS A 33 9.73 -5.96 -7.06
N THR A 34 9.65 -7.25 -6.75
CA THR A 34 8.34 -7.86 -6.54
C THR A 34 7.81 -7.39 -5.18
N LEU A 35 6.50 -7.55 -4.97
CA LEU A 35 5.93 -7.22 -3.68
C LEU A 35 6.60 -8.01 -2.56
N GLU A 36 6.89 -9.28 -2.81
CA GLU A 36 7.60 -10.11 -1.83
C GLU A 36 8.99 -9.56 -1.55
N ALA A 37 9.76 -9.23 -2.59
CA ALA A 37 11.12 -8.72 -2.41
C ALA A 37 11.14 -7.34 -1.77
N SER A 38 10.09 -6.56 -1.93
CA SER A 38 10.00 -5.23 -1.31
C SER A 38 9.84 -5.31 0.20
N GLU A 39 9.35 -6.44 0.69
CA GLU A 39 9.10 -6.68 2.12
C GLU A 39 8.20 -5.62 2.75
N ILE A 40 7.28 -5.05 1.98
CA ILE A 40 6.37 -4.02 2.49
C ILE A 40 5.60 -4.52 3.70
N ARG A 41 5.12 -5.76 3.63
CA ARG A 41 4.34 -6.32 4.72
C ARG A 41 5.18 -6.48 5.98
N GLN A 42 6.40 -6.97 5.86
CA GLN A 42 7.29 -7.21 6.99
C GLN A 42 7.86 -5.91 7.55
N ARG A 43 8.23 -4.97 6.67
CA ARG A 43 8.89 -3.75 7.08
C ARG A 43 7.93 -2.70 7.63
N PHE A 44 6.72 -2.64 7.07
CA PHE A 44 5.76 -1.59 7.42
C PHE A 44 4.49 -2.11 8.05
N GLY A 45 4.26 -3.41 8.01
CA GLY A 45 3.01 -3.96 8.54
C GLY A 45 1.78 -3.61 7.71
N LEU A 46 1.98 -3.28 6.45
CA LEU A 46 0.90 -2.85 5.56
C LEU A 46 0.43 -3.96 4.64
N ILE A 47 -0.81 -3.85 4.22
CA ILE A 47 -1.40 -4.75 3.23
C ILE A 47 -1.57 -3.95 1.94
N ILE A 48 -1.06 -4.49 0.83
CA ILE A 48 -1.31 -3.89 -0.48
C ILE A 48 -2.56 -4.55 -1.03
N VAL A 49 -3.66 -3.81 -1.03
CA VAL A 49 -4.95 -4.37 -1.45
C VAL A 49 -5.14 -4.32 -2.95
N ALA A 50 -4.46 -3.41 -3.63
CA ALA A 50 -4.56 -3.29 -5.08
C ALA A 50 -3.40 -2.48 -5.64
N VAL A 51 -3.20 -2.60 -6.95
CA VAL A 51 -2.26 -1.74 -7.68
C VAL A 51 -3.04 -1.12 -8.84
N LYS A 52 -2.98 0.20 -8.93
CA LYS A 52 -3.61 0.93 -10.02
C LYS A 52 -2.54 1.31 -11.03
N LYS A 53 -2.71 0.88 -12.27
CA LYS A 53 -1.77 1.19 -13.34
C LYS A 53 -2.05 2.56 -13.93
N ASP A 54 -1.04 3.15 -14.58
CA ASP A 54 -1.22 4.42 -15.30
C ASP A 54 -2.35 4.37 -16.31
N SER A 55 -2.56 3.20 -16.91
CA SER A 55 -3.63 3.01 -17.89
C SER A 55 -5.02 3.06 -17.27
N GLY A 56 -5.12 3.09 -15.93
CA GLY A 56 -6.36 3.03 -15.22
C GLY A 56 -6.75 1.61 -14.83
N LYS A 57 -6.02 0.62 -15.31
CA LYS A 57 -6.27 -0.77 -14.94
C LYS A 57 -6.01 -0.98 -13.46
N MET A 58 -6.88 -1.73 -12.80
CA MET A 58 -6.77 -2.03 -11.38
C MET A 58 -6.47 -3.51 -11.21
N ILE A 59 -5.44 -3.82 -10.43
CA ILE A 59 -5.09 -5.19 -10.09
C ILE A 59 -5.41 -5.38 -8.62
N PHE A 60 -6.46 -6.14 -8.32
CA PHE A 60 -6.87 -6.39 -6.94
C PHE A 60 -6.09 -7.57 -6.37
N ASN A 61 -5.74 -7.47 -5.09
CA ASN A 61 -5.05 -8.52 -4.38
C ASN A 61 -3.85 -9.03 -5.19
N PRO A 62 -2.89 -8.14 -5.51
CA PRO A 62 -1.77 -8.54 -6.36
C PRO A 62 -0.96 -9.67 -5.73
N ALA A 63 -0.46 -10.56 -6.58
CA ALA A 63 0.34 -11.69 -6.11
C ALA A 63 1.69 -11.22 -5.58
N ALA A 64 2.30 -12.04 -4.73
CA ALA A 64 3.62 -11.76 -4.18
C ALA A 64 4.68 -11.53 -5.27
N GLY A 65 4.51 -12.17 -6.41
CA GLY A 65 5.43 -12.02 -7.56
C GLY A 65 5.16 -10.84 -8.46
N TYR A 66 4.18 -10.00 -8.14
CA TYR A 66 3.93 -8.82 -8.94
C TYR A 66 5.12 -7.87 -8.86
N THR A 67 5.63 -7.42 -10.00
CA THR A 67 6.77 -6.50 -10.05
C THR A 67 6.28 -5.05 -10.07
N ILE A 68 6.77 -4.27 -9.12
CA ILE A 68 6.40 -2.85 -9.01
C ILE A 68 7.06 -2.06 -10.13
N GLU A 69 6.29 -1.20 -10.78
CA GLU A 69 6.76 -0.38 -11.89
C GLU A 69 6.57 1.10 -11.60
N SER A 70 7.39 1.92 -12.27
CA SER A 70 7.23 3.36 -12.21
C SER A 70 5.82 3.74 -12.67
N GLY A 71 5.20 4.68 -11.98
CA GLY A 71 3.84 5.12 -12.31
C GLY A 71 2.74 4.29 -11.68
N ASP A 72 3.08 3.15 -11.07
CA ASP A 72 2.09 2.38 -10.33
C ASP A 72 1.61 3.18 -9.12
N LYS A 73 0.39 2.89 -8.70
CA LYS A 73 -0.14 3.42 -7.44
C LYS A 73 -0.51 2.24 -6.58
N LEU A 74 0.15 2.15 -5.44
CA LEU A 74 -0.11 1.07 -4.49
C LEU A 74 -1.23 1.51 -3.55
N ILE A 75 -2.27 0.70 -3.45
CA ILE A 75 -3.36 0.99 -2.52
C ILE A 75 -3.06 0.21 -1.25
N ALA A 76 -2.61 0.92 -0.24
CA ALA A 76 -2.12 0.32 1.00
C ALA A 76 -3.11 0.53 2.14
N LEU A 77 -3.24 -0.48 2.97
CA LEU A 77 -4.10 -0.44 4.16
C LEU A 77 -3.27 -0.75 5.38
N GLY A 78 -3.37 0.08 6.40
CA GLY A 78 -2.68 -0.13 7.66
C GLY A 78 -2.75 1.10 8.55
N GLU A 79 -1.86 1.16 9.54
CA GLU A 79 -1.82 2.29 10.45
C GLU A 79 -1.24 3.51 9.77
N GLU A 80 -1.72 4.67 10.17
CA GLU A 80 -1.36 5.93 9.53
C GLU A 80 0.15 6.16 9.45
N ASP A 81 0.86 5.94 10.54
CA ASP A 81 2.31 6.15 10.56
C ASP A 81 3.05 5.23 9.60
N ASP A 82 2.57 3.99 9.49
CA ASP A 82 3.18 3.02 8.58
C ASP A 82 2.93 3.40 7.14
N VAL A 83 1.71 3.87 6.83
CA VAL A 83 1.38 4.35 5.49
C VAL A 83 2.27 5.54 5.12
N SER A 84 2.47 6.46 6.05
CA SER A 84 3.33 7.62 5.82
C SER A 84 4.76 7.23 5.53
N ARG A 85 5.30 6.25 6.26
CA ARG A 85 6.66 5.78 6.03
C ARG A 85 6.81 5.13 4.66
N LEU A 86 5.83 4.30 4.28
CA LEU A 86 5.88 3.69 2.95
C LEU A 86 5.76 4.74 1.85
N SER A 87 4.91 5.75 2.06
CA SER A 87 4.73 6.82 1.08
C SER A 87 6.05 7.48 0.71
N LYS A 88 6.90 7.71 1.70
CA LYS A 88 8.22 8.32 1.45
C LYS A 88 9.09 7.43 0.57
N GLU A 89 9.07 6.13 0.82
CA GLU A 89 9.85 5.19 0.01
C GLU A 89 9.29 5.07 -1.41
N CYS A 90 7.98 5.18 -1.56
CA CYS A 90 7.36 5.18 -2.89
C CYS A 90 7.82 6.35 -3.74
N LEU A 91 8.02 7.49 -3.12
CA LEU A 91 8.46 8.69 -3.84
C LEU A 91 9.96 8.65 -4.15
N GLY A 92 10.73 8.01 -3.33
CA GLY A 92 12.18 7.90 -3.53
C GLY A 92 12.95 8.92 -2.70
#